data_d91d43f9ac5542390ba8b35bf8188745
#
_entry.id   d91d43f9ac5542390ba8b35bf8188745
#
_cell.length_a   1.000
_cell.length_b   1.000
_cell.length_c   1.000
_cell.angle_alpha   90.00
_cell.angle_beta   90.00
_cell.angle_gamma   90.00
#
_symmetry.space_group_name_H-M   'P 1'
#
loop_
_entity.id
_entity.type
_entity.pdbx_description
1 polymer ?
#
loop_
_entity_poly.entity_id
_entity_poly.type
_entity_poly.pdbx_seq_one_letter_code
_entity_poly.pdbx_strand_id
1 'polypeptide(L)'
;MKKIWKIFVGVIFLAVCSGCGIKKEQKKTIEDTKEKIYRECEMLAEGYQSIYENAVKENALYELSTIQKSMDYFGKYGYAVIDSYNQLDMVQSIKVDDFLKKAEKEKNGKTTIFQVIAGDHFIRYDLKTKQGKIDVEVSSFKWKEDTWQETYYHEFRANSWKYTENGHFFIEEYHPAGYDGPSGYRDFRVAPLNK
;
A
#
# COMPACT_ATOMS: atom_id res chain seq x y z
N MET A 1 -29.56 41.83 -40.73
CA MET A 1 -28.44 40.96 -40.39
C MET A 1 -27.63 41.56 -39.26
N LYS A 2 -28.14 41.58 -38.00
CA LYS A 2 -27.43 42.10 -36.81
C LYS A 2 -28.01 41.52 -35.53
N LYS A 3 -28.16 40.17 -35.39
CA LYS A 3 -28.66 39.55 -34.14
C LYS A 3 -28.01 38.22 -33.78
N ILE A 4 -26.88 37.83 -34.37
CA ILE A 4 -26.26 36.48 -34.12
C ILE A 4 -24.93 36.56 -33.33
N TRP A 5 -24.38 37.74 -33.00
CA TRP A 5 -23.05 37.86 -32.39
C TRP A 5 -23.03 38.05 -30.85
N LYS A 6 -24.16 37.93 -30.19
CA LYS A 6 -24.19 38.09 -28.72
C LYS A 6 -24.26 36.78 -27.91
N ILE A 7 -24.32 35.62 -28.55
CA ILE A 7 -24.45 34.32 -27.83
C ILE A 7 -23.11 33.60 -27.69
N PHE A 8 -22.04 34.01 -28.41
CA PHE A 8 -20.76 33.29 -28.38
C PHE A 8 -19.75 33.75 -27.32
N VAL A 9 -20.01 34.82 -26.58
CA VAL A 9 -19.09 35.31 -25.53
C VAL A 9 -19.40 34.74 -24.13
N GLY A 10 -20.56 34.12 -23.93
CA GLY A 10 -20.99 33.57 -22.62
C GLY A 10 -20.47 32.17 -22.28
N VAL A 11 -19.94 31.42 -23.27
CA VAL A 11 -19.58 29.98 -23.07
C VAL A 11 -18.10 29.77 -22.73
N ILE A 12 -17.23 30.74 -22.97
CA ILE A 12 -15.77 30.59 -22.73
C ILE A 12 -15.35 30.84 -21.29
N PHE A 13 -16.19 31.42 -20.44
CA PHE A 13 -15.81 31.77 -19.06
C PHE A 13 -16.10 30.69 -18.00
N LEU A 14 -16.73 29.56 -18.37
CA LEU A 14 -17.06 28.48 -17.42
C LEU A 14 -16.02 27.31 -17.40
N ALA A 15 -15.01 27.34 -18.28
CA ALA A 15 -14.03 26.26 -18.40
C ALA A 15 -12.76 26.44 -17.53
N VAL A 16 -12.56 27.59 -16.86
CA VAL A 16 -11.30 27.88 -16.14
C VAL A 16 -11.38 27.62 -14.64
N CYS A 17 -12.57 27.39 -14.06
CA CYS A 17 -12.72 27.15 -12.60
C CYS A 17 -12.69 25.67 -12.20
N SER A 18 -12.67 24.71 -13.14
CA SER A 18 -12.73 23.28 -12.80
C SER A 18 -11.41 22.69 -12.33
N GLY A 19 -10.26 23.30 -12.65
CA GLY A 19 -8.94 22.74 -12.31
C GLY A 19 -8.52 22.93 -10.86
N CYS A 20 -9.04 23.93 -10.17
CA CYS A 20 -8.64 24.23 -8.79
C CYS A 20 -9.42 23.41 -7.75
N GLY A 21 -10.65 23.01 -8.06
CA GLY A 21 -11.49 22.18 -7.18
C GLY A 21 -10.98 20.73 -7.14
N ILE A 22 -10.65 20.16 -8.28
CA ILE A 22 -10.18 18.77 -8.39
C ILE A 22 -8.86 18.57 -7.63
N LYS A 23 -7.91 19.48 -7.73
CA LYS A 23 -6.64 19.39 -6.97
C LYS A 23 -6.83 19.51 -5.45
N LYS A 24 -7.77 20.33 -4.98
CA LYS A 24 -8.09 20.46 -3.55
C LYS A 24 -8.77 19.20 -3.01
N GLU A 25 -9.68 18.62 -3.77
CA GLU A 25 -10.41 17.41 -3.38
C GLU A 25 -9.49 16.19 -3.33
N GLN A 26 -8.61 16.02 -4.33
CA GLN A 26 -7.57 14.98 -4.32
C GLN A 26 -6.62 15.13 -3.13
N LYS A 27 -6.11 16.33 -2.86
CA LYS A 27 -5.23 16.57 -1.70
C LYS A 27 -5.91 16.23 -0.38
N LYS A 28 -7.17 16.61 -0.20
CA LYS A 28 -7.95 16.27 1.00
C LYS A 28 -8.14 14.77 1.14
N THR A 29 -8.45 14.05 0.05
CA THR A 29 -8.62 12.59 0.06
C THR A 29 -7.34 11.86 0.46
N ILE A 30 -6.17 12.34 0.00
CA ILE A 30 -4.86 11.78 0.37
C ILE A 30 -4.59 12.00 1.87
N GLU A 31 -4.83 13.22 2.37
CA GLU A 31 -4.65 13.53 3.80
C GLU A 31 -5.57 12.68 4.69
N ASP A 32 -6.85 12.53 4.33
CA ASP A 32 -7.81 11.69 5.05
C ASP A 32 -7.38 10.20 5.04
N THR A 33 -6.83 9.70 3.93
CA THR A 33 -6.32 8.34 3.81
C THR A 33 -5.09 8.12 4.69
N LYS A 34 -4.11 9.03 4.64
CA LYS A 34 -2.91 8.98 5.47
C LYS A 34 -3.27 8.98 6.96
N GLU A 35 -4.14 9.86 7.39
CA GLU A 35 -4.59 9.94 8.78
C GLU A 35 -5.25 8.64 9.25
N LYS A 36 -6.04 8.00 8.38
CA LYS A 36 -6.62 6.68 8.68
C LYS A 36 -5.56 5.60 8.85
N ILE A 37 -4.60 5.53 7.92
CA ILE A 37 -3.49 4.57 7.99
C ILE A 37 -2.70 4.76 9.27
N TYR A 38 -2.38 6.02 9.60
CA TYR A 38 -1.64 6.38 10.82
C TYR A 38 -2.37 5.90 12.07
N ARG A 39 -3.66 6.21 12.22
CA ARG A 39 -4.47 5.77 13.38
C ARG A 39 -4.54 4.25 13.51
N GLU A 40 -4.67 3.51 12.39
CA GLU A 40 -4.63 2.05 12.43
C GLU A 40 -3.26 1.54 12.91
N CYS A 41 -2.16 2.17 12.50
CA CYS A 41 -0.82 1.82 12.97
C CYS A 41 -0.59 2.19 14.44
N GLU A 42 -1.14 3.34 14.93
CA GLU A 42 -1.10 3.68 16.35
C GLU A 42 -1.81 2.63 17.22
N MET A 43 -3.00 2.18 16.83
CA MET A 43 -3.72 1.13 17.55
C MET A 43 -2.94 -0.19 17.61
N LEU A 44 -2.14 -0.49 16.59
CA LEU A 44 -1.27 -1.67 16.58
C LEU A 44 -0.03 -1.47 17.48
N ALA A 45 0.43 -0.25 17.69
CA ALA A 45 1.67 0.03 18.41
C ALA A 45 1.62 -0.43 19.87
N GLU A 46 0.53 -0.16 20.58
CA GLU A 46 0.39 -0.48 22.01
C GLU A 46 0.65 -1.97 22.30
N GLY A 47 0.05 -2.87 21.52
CA GLY A 47 0.23 -4.30 21.70
C GLY A 47 1.54 -4.86 21.15
N TYR A 48 2.25 -4.08 20.31
CA TYR A 48 3.50 -4.48 19.68
C TYR A 48 4.74 -4.19 20.55
N GLN A 49 4.63 -3.26 21.48
CA GLN A 49 5.75 -2.76 22.29
C GLN A 49 6.57 -3.90 22.93
N SER A 50 5.91 -4.90 23.52
CA SER A 50 6.61 -6.03 24.17
C SER A 50 7.43 -6.87 23.16
N ILE A 51 7.00 -7.00 21.91
CA ILE A 51 7.75 -7.73 20.87
C ILE A 51 9.02 -6.95 20.54
N TYR A 52 8.88 -5.64 20.35
CA TYR A 52 10.00 -4.75 20.05
C TYR A 52 11.03 -4.70 21.18
N GLU A 53 10.60 -4.44 22.45
CA GLU A 53 11.48 -4.33 23.60
C GLU A 53 12.28 -5.61 23.84
N ASN A 54 11.63 -6.78 23.72
CA ASN A 54 12.32 -8.06 23.85
C ASN A 54 13.36 -8.26 22.73
N ALA A 55 13.00 -7.91 21.48
CA ALA A 55 13.92 -8.01 20.36
C ALA A 55 15.13 -7.07 20.50
N VAL A 56 14.93 -5.85 21.00
CA VAL A 56 16.03 -4.91 21.30
C VAL A 56 16.94 -5.46 22.40
N LYS A 57 16.36 -5.93 23.52
CA LYS A 57 17.10 -6.49 24.64
C LYS A 57 17.97 -7.69 24.24
N GLU A 58 17.46 -8.52 23.34
CA GLU A 58 18.13 -9.72 22.85
C GLU A 58 19.04 -9.45 21.64
N ASN A 59 19.11 -8.21 21.15
CA ASN A 59 19.77 -7.81 19.90
C ASN A 59 19.29 -8.64 18.68
N ALA A 60 17.99 -8.92 18.62
CA ALA A 60 17.36 -9.89 17.73
C ALA A 60 16.36 -9.26 16.74
N LEU A 61 16.44 -7.94 16.46
CA LEU A 61 15.51 -7.24 15.59
C LEU A 61 15.39 -7.85 14.19
N TYR A 62 16.46 -8.43 13.68
CA TYR A 62 16.55 -9.05 12.35
C TYR A 62 16.45 -10.57 12.36
N GLU A 63 16.30 -11.18 13.54
CA GLU A 63 16.19 -12.63 13.65
C GLU A 63 14.83 -13.13 13.14
N LEU A 64 14.83 -14.29 12.47
CA LEU A 64 13.61 -14.88 11.91
C LEU A 64 12.53 -15.09 12.98
N SER A 65 12.92 -15.43 14.20
CA SER A 65 12.01 -15.60 15.33
C SER A 65 11.27 -14.30 15.70
N THR A 66 11.94 -13.15 15.60
CA THR A 66 11.31 -11.83 15.82
C THR A 66 10.42 -11.45 14.64
N ILE A 67 10.89 -11.69 13.42
CA ILE A 67 10.09 -11.46 12.19
C ILE A 67 8.81 -12.31 12.26
N GLN A 68 8.90 -13.59 12.62
CA GLN A 68 7.72 -14.46 12.77
C GLN A 68 6.74 -13.94 13.83
N LYS A 69 7.23 -13.52 15.02
CA LYS A 69 6.40 -12.92 16.07
C LYS A 69 5.67 -11.66 15.56
N SER A 70 6.37 -10.83 14.78
CA SER A 70 5.78 -9.63 14.16
C SER A 70 4.71 -9.99 13.13
N MET A 71 4.98 -10.99 12.28
CA MET A 71 4.02 -11.48 11.30
C MET A 71 2.77 -12.05 11.98
N ASP A 72 2.94 -12.87 13.00
CA ASP A 72 1.83 -13.43 13.78
C ASP A 72 1.01 -12.35 14.46
N TYR A 73 1.67 -11.32 14.96
CA TYR A 73 1.02 -10.17 15.59
C TYR A 73 0.09 -9.45 14.61
N PHE A 74 0.59 -9.01 13.45
CA PHE A 74 -0.25 -8.36 12.44
C PHE A 74 -1.32 -9.30 11.88
N GLY A 75 -1.01 -10.59 11.75
CA GLY A 75 -1.94 -11.63 11.30
C GLY A 75 -3.15 -11.80 12.23
N LYS A 76 -2.99 -11.63 13.56
CA LYS A 76 -4.11 -11.66 14.54
C LYS A 76 -5.14 -10.54 14.29
N TYR A 77 -4.70 -9.40 13.77
CA TYR A 77 -5.60 -8.31 13.36
C TYR A 77 -6.19 -8.53 11.97
N GLY A 78 -5.89 -9.69 11.37
CA GLY A 78 -6.48 -10.09 10.11
C GLY A 78 -5.80 -9.50 8.87
N TYR A 79 -4.59 -9.01 8.96
CA TYR A 79 -3.79 -8.58 7.81
C TYR A 79 -3.09 -9.77 7.15
N ALA A 80 -2.88 -9.67 5.84
CA ALA A 80 -1.95 -10.54 5.14
C ALA A 80 -0.53 -10.08 5.46
N VAL A 81 0.39 -11.00 5.78
CA VAL A 81 1.73 -10.62 6.23
C VAL A 81 2.79 -11.50 5.58
N ILE A 82 3.85 -10.86 5.07
CA ILE A 82 5.02 -11.49 4.48
C ILE A 82 6.29 -10.99 5.15
N ASP A 83 7.35 -11.78 5.12
CA ASP A 83 8.71 -11.31 5.43
C ASP A 83 9.41 -10.79 4.17
N SER A 84 10.32 -9.83 4.34
CA SER A 84 11.06 -9.22 3.22
C SER A 84 11.98 -10.18 2.48
N TYR A 85 12.34 -11.27 3.09
CA TYR A 85 13.34 -12.21 2.56
C TYR A 85 12.72 -13.50 2.03
N ASN A 86 11.39 -13.62 2.06
CA ASN A 86 10.64 -14.82 1.63
C ASN A 86 11.13 -16.13 2.29
N GLN A 87 11.49 -16.06 3.57
CA GLN A 87 12.00 -17.20 4.35
C GLN A 87 10.94 -17.87 5.21
N LEU A 88 9.82 -17.15 5.47
CA LEU A 88 8.71 -17.60 6.31
C LEU A 88 7.44 -17.76 5.48
N ASP A 89 6.57 -18.66 5.94
CA ASP A 89 5.25 -18.81 5.31
C ASP A 89 4.40 -17.55 5.49
N MET A 90 3.75 -17.12 4.43
CA MET A 90 2.85 -15.99 4.47
C MET A 90 1.69 -16.23 5.43
N VAL A 91 1.44 -15.28 6.31
CA VAL A 91 0.27 -15.28 7.21
C VAL A 91 -0.95 -14.72 6.45
N GLN A 92 -2.13 -15.33 6.58
CA GLN A 92 -3.38 -14.91 5.94
C GLN A 92 -3.30 -14.82 4.40
N SER A 93 -2.56 -15.72 3.73
CA SER A 93 -2.36 -15.75 2.27
C SER A 93 -3.67 -15.73 1.47
N ILE A 94 -4.74 -16.35 1.98
CA ILE A 94 -6.06 -16.40 1.34
C ILE A 94 -6.62 -15.02 1.00
N LYS A 95 -6.30 -13.98 1.76
CA LYS A 95 -6.78 -12.62 1.51
C LYS A 95 -6.18 -11.99 0.25
N VAL A 96 -4.91 -12.30 -0.02
CA VAL A 96 -4.23 -11.84 -1.23
C VAL A 96 -4.70 -12.65 -2.43
N ASP A 97 -4.83 -13.97 -2.27
CA ASP A 97 -5.35 -14.85 -3.32
C ASP A 97 -6.78 -14.44 -3.75
N ASP A 98 -7.67 -14.17 -2.80
CA ASP A 98 -9.02 -13.65 -3.07
C ASP A 98 -9.02 -12.28 -3.75
N PHE A 99 -8.09 -11.39 -3.37
CA PHE A 99 -7.93 -10.10 -4.01
C PHE A 99 -7.48 -10.25 -5.47
N LEU A 100 -6.45 -11.08 -5.73
CA LEU A 100 -5.92 -11.32 -7.08
C LEU A 100 -6.98 -11.95 -7.99
N LYS A 101 -7.75 -12.94 -7.50
CA LYS A 101 -8.89 -13.52 -8.22
C LYS A 101 -9.95 -12.49 -8.57
N LYS A 102 -10.17 -11.47 -7.72
CA LYS A 102 -11.09 -10.36 -8.03
C LYS A 102 -10.51 -9.45 -9.10
N ALA A 103 -9.20 -9.14 -9.02
CA ALA A 103 -8.53 -8.32 -10.02
C ALA A 103 -8.56 -8.97 -11.40
N GLU A 104 -8.26 -10.26 -11.51
CA GLU A 104 -8.34 -11.04 -12.75
C GLU A 104 -9.75 -11.05 -13.37
N LYS A 105 -10.78 -11.08 -12.52
CA LYS A 105 -12.20 -11.04 -12.95
C LYS A 105 -12.74 -9.61 -13.11
N GLU A 106 -11.87 -8.61 -13.11
CA GLU A 106 -12.21 -7.19 -13.21
C GLU A 106 -13.23 -6.71 -12.15
N LYS A 107 -13.30 -7.40 -11.01
CA LYS A 107 -14.19 -7.06 -9.90
C LYS A 107 -13.52 -6.12 -8.91
N ASN A 108 -14.34 -5.35 -8.20
CA ASN A 108 -13.86 -4.51 -7.11
C ASN A 108 -13.38 -5.37 -5.94
N GLY A 109 -12.26 -5.01 -5.36
CA GLY A 109 -11.68 -5.67 -4.20
C GLY A 109 -10.68 -4.78 -3.49
N LYS A 110 -10.33 -5.16 -2.27
CA LYS A 110 -9.26 -4.52 -1.49
C LYS A 110 -8.57 -5.55 -0.62
N THR A 111 -7.28 -5.33 -0.36
CA THR A 111 -6.51 -6.07 0.63
C THR A 111 -5.41 -5.18 1.18
N THR A 112 -4.97 -5.47 2.40
CA THR A 112 -3.79 -4.85 3.01
C THR A 112 -2.76 -5.94 3.25
N ILE A 113 -1.51 -5.69 2.83
CA ILE A 113 -0.37 -6.56 3.05
C ILE A 113 0.64 -5.82 3.91
N PHE A 114 1.09 -6.42 5.01
CA PHE A 114 2.26 -5.97 5.74
C PHE A 114 3.48 -6.78 5.30
N GLN A 115 4.56 -6.10 4.96
CA GLN A 115 5.88 -6.69 4.70
C GLN A 115 6.79 -6.35 5.87
N VAL A 116 7.15 -7.35 6.66
CA VAL A 116 8.04 -7.19 7.82
C VAL A 116 9.49 -7.23 7.33
N ILE A 117 10.24 -6.17 7.59
CA ILE A 117 11.67 -6.05 7.27
C ILE A 117 12.51 -6.44 8.48
N ALA A 118 12.09 -5.98 9.66
CA ALA A 118 12.73 -6.25 10.94
C ALA A 118 11.69 -6.05 12.06
N GLY A 119 12.05 -6.38 13.30
CA GLY A 119 11.18 -6.17 14.45
C GLY A 119 10.86 -4.71 14.76
N ASP A 120 11.55 -3.76 14.14
CA ASP A 120 11.30 -2.32 14.25
C ASP A 120 10.82 -1.66 12.94
N HIS A 121 10.64 -2.42 11.87
CA HIS A 121 10.39 -1.84 10.56
C HIS A 121 9.48 -2.72 9.69
N PHE A 122 8.42 -2.12 9.14
CA PHE A 122 7.55 -2.76 8.16
C PHE A 122 7.08 -1.80 7.07
N ILE A 123 6.67 -2.37 5.94
CA ILE A 123 5.99 -1.66 4.86
C ILE A 123 4.55 -2.17 4.80
N ARG A 124 3.61 -1.25 4.68
CA ARG A 124 2.19 -1.52 4.47
C ARG A 124 1.83 -1.21 3.03
N TYR A 125 1.17 -2.15 2.37
CA TYR A 125 0.58 -1.99 1.03
C TYR A 125 -0.93 -2.08 1.14
N ASP A 126 -1.64 -1.01 0.86
CA ASP A 126 -3.09 -1.01 0.68
C ASP A 126 -3.41 -1.10 -0.80
N LEU A 127 -3.94 -2.24 -1.23
CA LEU A 127 -4.25 -2.55 -2.62
C LEU A 127 -5.75 -2.45 -2.85
N LYS A 128 -6.15 -1.75 -3.91
CA LYS A 128 -7.54 -1.65 -4.36
C LYS A 128 -7.62 -2.04 -5.83
N THR A 129 -8.55 -2.92 -6.20
CA THR A 129 -8.82 -3.23 -7.60
C THR A 129 -10.18 -2.69 -8.04
N LYS A 130 -10.20 -2.11 -9.24
CA LYS A 130 -11.40 -1.64 -9.91
C LYS A 130 -11.25 -1.88 -11.41
N GLN A 131 -12.15 -2.69 -11.99
CA GLN A 131 -12.11 -3.02 -13.42
C GLN A 131 -10.74 -3.57 -13.86
N GLY A 132 -10.16 -4.48 -13.07
CA GLY A 132 -8.86 -5.10 -13.36
C GLY A 132 -7.63 -4.21 -13.11
N LYS A 133 -7.82 -2.92 -12.85
CA LYS A 133 -6.73 -1.98 -12.51
C LYS A 133 -6.48 -2.01 -11.02
N ILE A 134 -5.21 -1.94 -10.62
CA ILE A 134 -4.81 -1.93 -9.21
C ILE A 134 -4.28 -0.55 -8.85
N ASP A 135 -4.90 0.08 -7.86
CA ASP A 135 -4.39 1.27 -7.18
C ASP A 135 -3.66 0.81 -5.91
N VAL A 136 -2.50 1.38 -5.66
CA VAL A 136 -1.56 1.00 -4.60
C VAL A 136 -1.27 2.21 -3.73
N GLU A 137 -1.43 2.05 -2.42
CA GLU A 137 -0.94 2.99 -1.41
C GLU A 137 0.16 2.27 -0.63
N VAL A 138 1.34 2.85 -0.51
CA VAL A 138 2.51 2.29 0.17
C VAL A 138 2.89 3.21 1.31
N SER A 139 2.97 2.67 2.52
CA SER A 139 3.49 3.37 3.70
C SER A 139 4.59 2.55 4.35
N SER A 140 5.69 3.18 4.73
CA SER A 140 6.75 2.55 5.51
C SER A 140 6.73 3.10 6.93
N PHE A 141 6.85 2.21 7.91
CA PHE A 141 6.79 2.54 9.33
C PHE A 141 8.01 1.99 10.05
N LYS A 142 8.56 2.81 10.92
CA LYS A 142 9.66 2.42 11.81
C LYS A 142 9.30 2.72 13.24
N TRP A 143 9.63 1.78 14.16
CA TRP A 143 9.46 1.97 15.60
C TRP A 143 10.45 3.01 16.13
N LYS A 144 9.91 4.03 16.76
CA LYS A 144 10.68 5.09 17.38
C LYS A 144 9.88 5.73 18.50
N GLU A 145 10.52 6.00 19.65
CA GLU A 145 9.88 6.68 20.78
C GLU A 145 8.54 6.02 21.19
N ASP A 146 8.55 4.69 21.31
CA ASP A 146 7.41 3.84 21.72
C ASP A 146 6.17 3.90 20.81
N THR A 147 6.36 4.29 19.54
CA THR A 147 5.29 4.30 18.54
C THR A 147 5.82 3.98 17.12
N TRP A 148 4.89 3.69 16.22
CA TRP A 148 5.18 3.60 14.78
C TRP A 148 5.17 4.98 14.15
N GLN A 149 6.29 5.38 13.53
CA GLN A 149 6.40 6.62 12.78
C GLN A 149 6.46 6.33 11.28
N GLU A 150 5.57 6.98 10.51
CA GLU A 150 5.61 6.91 9.06
C GLU A 150 6.89 7.56 8.55
N THR A 151 7.70 6.79 7.81
CA THR A 151 8.95 7.25 7.22
C THR A 151 8.85 7.51 5.72
N TYR A 152 7.81 6.95 5.09
CA TYR A 152 7.57 7.09 3.65
C TYR A 152 6.09 6.84 3.35
N TYR A 153 5.54 7.61 2.42
CA TYR A 153 4.22 7.41 1.83
C TYR A 153 4.27 7.65 0.33
N HIS A 154 3.65 6.76 -0.43
CA HIS A 154 3.52 6.89 -1.87
C HIS A 154 2.25 6.23 -2.36
N GLU A 155 1.60 6.81 -3.36
CA GLU A 155 0.44 6.23 -4.03
C GLU A 155 0.65 6.22 -5.54
N PHE A 156 0.22 5.16 -6.17
CA PHE A 156 0.29 5.04 -7.62
C PHE A 156 -0.75 4.07 -8.16
N ARG A 157 -1.04 4.18 -9.45
CA ARG A 157 -1.76 3.16 -10.20
C ARG A 157 -0.76 2.22 -10.86
N ALA A 158 -0.96 0.92 -10.73
CA ALA A 158 -0.15 -0.05 -11.43
C ALA A 158 -0.30 0.13 -12.96
N ASN A 159 0.84 0.24 -13.66
CA ASN A 159 0.91 0.20 -15.11
C ASN A 159 0.59 -1.21 -15.60
N SER A 160 1.19 -2.19 -14.96
CA SER A 160 0.91 -3.60 -15.16
C SER A 160 0.99 -4.37 -13.84
N TRP A 161 0.40 -5.55 -13.78
CA TRP A 161 0.56 -6.48 -12.69
C TRP A 161 0.50 -7.93 -13.19
N LYS A 162 1.14 -8.82 -12.47
CA LYS A 162 1.17 -10.24 -12.80
C LYS A 162 1.23 -11.09 -11.54
N TYR A 163 0.43 -12.13 -11.49
CA TYR A 163 0.54 -13.20 -10.49
C TYR A 163 1.03 -14.47 -11.17
N THR A 164 2.06 -15.10 -10.61
CA THR A 164 2.67 -16.29 -11.18
C THR A 164 2.18 -17.55 -10.47
N GLU A 165 2.30 -18.69 -11.15
CA GLU A 165 1.99 -20.01 -10.57
C GLU A 165 2.85 -20.32 -9.33
N ASN A 166 4.04 -19.72 -9.23
CA ASN A 166 4.94 -19.87 -8.08
C ASN A 166 4.58 -18.95 -6.91
N GLY A 167 3.44 -18.25 -6.97
CA GLY A 167 2.95 -17.37 -5.90
C GLY A 167 3.66 -16.02 -5.79
N HIS A 168 4.32 -15.56 -6.85
CA HIS A 168 4.88 -14.21 -6.90
C HIS A 168 3.89 -13.23 -7.49
N PHE A 169 3.71 -12.12 -6.82
CA PHE A 169 2.92 -10.98 -7.27
C PHE A 169 3.84 -9.83 -7.63
N PHE A 170 3.79 -9.44 -8.89
CA PHE A 170 4.56 -8.34 -9.47
C PHE A 170 3.65 -7.18 -9.75
N ILE A 171 4.07 -5.97 -9.32
CA ILE A 171 3.40 -4.71 -9.62
C ILE A 171 4.43 -3.77 -10.21
N GLU A 172 4.11 -3.21 -11.37
CA GLU A 172 4.90 -2.18 -12.04
C GLU A 172 4.24 -0.82 -11.87
N GLU A 173 4.95 0.14 -11.32
CA GLU A 173 4.52 1.53 -11.27
C GLU A 173 4.72 2.18 -12.64
N TYR A 174 3.74 2.98 -13.09
CA TYR A 174 3.88 3.75 -14.31
C TYR A 174 4.85 4.92 -14.12
N HIS A 175 5.82 5.00 -15.01
CA HIS A 175 6.75 6.12 -15.10
C HIS A 175 6.56 6.83 -16.44
N PRO A 176 6.30 8.16 -16.46
CA PRO A 176 6.19 8.91 -17.70
C PRO A 176 7.52 8.96 -18.45
N ALA A 177 7.47 9.23 -19.75
CA ALA A 177 8.67 9.40 -20.57
C ALA A 177 9.57 10.51 -19.98
N GLY A 178 10.88 10.23 -19.84
CA GLY A 178 11.86 11.14 -19.23
C GLY A 178 11.95 11.06 -17.71
N TYR A 179 11.25 10.12 -17.08
CA TYR A 179 11.47 9.81 -15.68
C TYR A 179 12.86 9.17 -15.48
N ASP A 180 13.68 9.75 -14.61
CA ASP A 180 15.05 9.31 -14.28
C ASP A 180 15.20 8.80 -12.84
N GLY A 181 14.07 8.66 -12.13
CA GLY A 181 14.03 8.14 -10.77
C GLY A 181 14.20 6.61 -10.69
N PRO A 182 14.21 6.06 -9.47
CA PRO A 182 14.33 4.63 -9.27
C PRO A 182 13.15 3.88 -9.89
N SER A 183 13.39 2.64 -10.35
CA SER A 183 12.33 1.76 -10.86
C SER A 183 11.24 1.57 -9.80
N GLY A 184 9.99 1.77 -10.19
CA GLY A 184 8.80 1.55 -9.37
C GLY A 184 8.30 0.10 -9.42
N TYR A 185 9.17 -0.85 -9.67
CA TYR A 185 8.86 -2.26 -9.71
C TYR A 185 8.80 -2.85 -8.30
N ARG A 186 7.72 -3.58 -8.02
CA ARG A 186 7.50 -4.30 -6.77
C ARG A 186 7.31 -5.78 -7.07
N ASP A 187 8.00 -6.62 -6.31
CA ASP A 187 7.86 -8.08 -6.37
C ASP A 187 7.78 -8.63 -4.96
N PHE A 188 6.74 -9.39 -4.66
CA PHE A 188 6.63 -10.10 -3.40
C PHE A 188 6.00 -11.48 -3.58
N ARG A 189 6.46 -12.42 -2.78
CA ARG A 189 5.85 -13.72 -2.67
C ARG A 189 4.61 -13.61 -1.77
N VAL A 190 3.44 -13.89 -2.33
CA VAL A 190 2.14 -13.81 -1.65
C VAL A 190 1.48 -15.18 -1.48
N ALA A 191 2.27 -16.24 -1.56
CA ALA A 191 1.84 -17.61 -1.28
C ALA A 191 2.74 -18.24 -0.23
N PRO A 192 2.25 -19.22 0.54
CA PRO A 192 3.09 -20.01 1.43
C PRO A 192 4.28 -20.61 0.70
N LEU A 193 5.39 -20.82 1.42
CA LEU A 193 6.52 -21.57 0.90
C LEU A 193 6.11 -23.03 0.74
N ASN A 194 6.35 -23.59 -0.44
CA ASN A 194 6.26 -25.04 -0.60
C ASN A 194 7.46 -25.65 0.13
N LYS A 195 7.23 -26.27 1.30
CA LYS A 195 8.21 -27.05 2.04
C LYS A 195 8.31 -28.45 1.46
#